data_e9f9174d6da2607900ff3b00461c95de
#
_entry.id   e9f9174d6da2607900ff3b00461c95de
#
_cell.length_a   1.000
_cell.length_b   1.000
_cell.length_c   1.000
_cell.angle_alpha   90.00
_cell.angle_beta   90.00
_cell.angle_gamma   90.00
#
_symmetry.space_group_name_H-M   'P 1'
#
loop_
_entity.id
_entity.type
_entity.pdbx_description
1 polymer ?
#
loop_
_entity_poly.entity_id
_entity_poly.type
_entity_poly.pdbx_seq_one_letter_code
_entity_poly.pdbx_strand_id
1 'polypeptide(L)'
;MRIQRLEIEGFGPFAARQVIDFEALDETGLFLITGRTGSGKSSILDAICFALYGSAPRYDGTQARLRSDHAAPGTPTSVTLELTVGTDRWRVVRSPEYDRPKRRGDGVTREPQAATLERWDPAAATGSADGGWVGVAARPVDVAEHLAPILRLTREQFLQVILLAQGRFQEFLKARSEERLGLLRALFGTERFARFEAEVAERAKTLEQRVGGRVAALRADTDRLAALAGEEPPADAEASWAADRAAGLATVADAAGE
;
A
#
# COMPACT_ATOMS: atom_id res chain seq x y z
N MET A 1 3.67 11.03 5.48
CA MET A 1 5.12 10.69 5.42
C MET A 1 5.89 11.98 5.34
N ARG A 2 6.91 12.16 6.18
CA ARG A 2 7.82 13.32 6.19
C ARG A 2 9.26 12.79 6.17
N ILE A 3 10.07 13.24 5.23
CA ILE A 3 11.49 12.93 5.14
C ILE A 3 12.23 13.90 6.06
N GLN A 4 13.14 13.37 6.88
CA GLN A 4 13.88 14.14 7.87
C GLN A 4 15.34 14.32 7.47
N ARG A 5 15.99 13.21 7.09
CA ARG A 5 17.40 13.21 6.76
C ARG A 5 17.72 12.22 5.67
N LEU A 6 18.59 12.59 4.75
CA LEU A 6 19.10 11.73 3.71
C LEU A 6 20.63 11.80 3.72
N GLU A 7 21.27 10.65 3.81
CA GLU A 7 22.72 10.52 3.62
C GLU A 7 22.98 9.68 2.37
N ILE A 8 23.90 10.13 1.56
CA ILE A 8 24.27 9.50 0.29
C ILE A 8 25.79 9.39 0.25
N GLU A 9 26.31 8.20 -0.03
CA GLU A 9 27.75 7.98 -0.20
C GLU A 9 28.02 7.03 -1.36
N GLY A 10 28.96 7.38 -2.24
CA GLY A 10 29.33 6.57 -3.38
C GLY A 10 28.20 6.24 -4.35
N PHE A 11 27.17 7.09 -4.46
CA PHE A 11 25.94 6.84 -5.20
C PHE A 11 25.69 7.92 -6.27
N GLY A 12 25.44 7.51 -7.51
CA GLY A 12 25.21 8.42 -8.63
C GLY A 12 26.38 9.41 -8.82
N PRO A 13 26.14 10.73 -8.81
CA PRO A 13 27.21 11.74 -8.92
C PRO A 13 27.93 11.99 -7.59
N PHE A 14 27.47 11.42 -6.48
CA PHE A 14 28.02 11.71 -5.15
C PHE A 14 29.12 10.71 -4.82
N ALA A 15 30.38 11.10 -5.01
CA ALA A 15 31.54 10.29 -4.70
C ALA A 15 31.80 10.15 -3.19
N ALA A 16 31.65 11.25 -2.46
CA ALA A 16 31.83 11.33 -1.03
C ALA A 16 30.47 11.43 -0.32
N ARG A 17 30.50 11.17 1.01
CA ARG A 17 29.32 11.29 1.86
C ARG A 17 28.73 12.69 1.80
N GLN A 18 27.45 12.77 1.48
CA GLN A 18 26.63 13.98 1.51
C GLN A 18 25.48 13.78 2.46
N VAL A 19 25.17 14.78 3.25
CA VAL A 19 24.06 14.78 4.21
C VAL A 19 23.12 15.92 3.86
N ILE A 20 21.84 15.61 3.70
CA ILE A 20 20.77 16.57 3.50
C ILE A 20 19.84 16.48 4.70
N ASP A 21 19.81 17.53 5.49
CA ASP A 21 18.92 17.66 6.63
C ASP A 21 17.68 18.44 6.20
N PHE A 22 16.58 17.71 5.98
CA PHE A 22 15.31 18.31 5.58
C PHE A 22 14.59 18.95 6.76
N GLU A 23 14.87 18.56 8.00
CA GLU A 23 14.28 19.19 9.19
C GLU A 23 14.77 20.64 9.32
N ALA A 24 16.04 20.90 9.01
CA ALA A 24 16.61 22.25 9.02
C ALA A 24 16.03 23.16 7.92
N LEU A 25 15.38 22.59 6.88
CA LEU A 25 14.80 23.31 5.76
C LEU A 25 13.28 23.51 5.90
N ASP A 26 12.65 22.98 6.94
CA ASP A 26 11.19 22.80 7.01
C ASP A 26 10.45 23.94 7.74
N GLU A 27 11.08 25.10 7.94
CA GLU A 27 10.42 26.25 8.59
C GLU A 27 9.15 26.73 7.85
N THR A 28 9.10 26.56 6.52
CA THR A 28 7.97 26.97 5.68
C THR A 28 7.22 25.85 5.00
N GLY A 29 7.65 24.59 5.19
CA GLY A 29 7.07 23.41 4.52
C GLY A 29 7.38 23.31 3.01
N LEU A 30 8.10 24.28 2.44
CA LEU A 30 8.51 24.31 1.05
C LEU A 30 10.00 24.66 0.95
N PHE A 31 10.74 23.92 0.12
CA PHE A 31 12.13 24.24 -0.18
C PHE A 31 12.44 24.00 -1.65
N LEU A 32 13.43 24.69 -2.17
CA LEU A 32 13.86 24.62 -3.57
C LEU A 32 15.29 24.08 -3.66
N ILE A 33 15.48 23.01 -4.44
CA ILE A 33 16.80 22.48 -4.77
C ILE A 33 17.25 23.11 -6.10
N THR A 34 18.24 23.99 -6.06
CA THR A 34 18.81 24.66 -7.23
C THR A 34 20.22 24.15 -7.51
N GLY A 35 20.68 24.33 -8.74
CA GLY A 35 22.04 23.99 -9.15
C GLY A 35 22.15 23.77 -10.66
N ARG A 36 23.38 23.68 -11.16
CA ARG A 36 23.68 23.43 -12.57
C ARG A 36 23.18 22.06 -13.03
N THR A 37 22.94 21.87 -14.32
CA THR A 37 22.66 20.56 -14.89
C THR A 37 23.81 19.60 -14.57
N GLY A 38 23.46 18.37 -14.14
CA GLY A 38 24.46 17.38 -13.71
C GLY A 38 24.89 17.45 -12.23
N SER A 39 24.47 18.47 -11.46
CA SER A 39 24.86 18.61 -10.05
C SER A 39 24.21 17.60 -9.07
N GLY A 40 23.43 16.64 -9.56
CA GLY A 40 22.85 15.59 -8.71
C GLY A 40 21.46 15.86 -8.14
N LYS A 41 20.79 16.97 -8.53
CA LYS A 41 19.43 17.27 -8.02
C LYS A 41 18.45 16.12 -8.15
N SER A 42 18.35 15.52 -9.34
CA SER A 42 17.49 14.35 -9.56
C SER A 42 18.02 13.09 -8.89
N SER A 43 19.33 13.01 -8.62
CA SER A 43 19.92 11.85 -7.92
C SER A 43 19.56 11.82 -6.43
N ILE A 44 19.21 12.96 -5.83
CA ILE A 44 18.61 13.02 -4.50
C ILE A 44 17.27 12.28 -4.50
N LEU A 45 16.45 12.51 -5.51
CA LEU A 45 15.16 11.83 -5.66
C LEU A 45 15.33 10.33 -5.95
N ASP A 46 16.34 9.96 -6.78
CA ASP A 46 16.68 8.55 -7.01
C ASP A 46 17.14 7.86 -5.71
N ALA A 47 17.94 8.55 -4.89
CA ALA A 47 18.41 8.02 -3.62
C ALA A 47 17.23 7.78 -2.63
N ILE A 48 16.28 8.69 -2.55
CA ILE A 48 15.05 8.53 -1.75
C ILE A 48 14.26 7.30 -2.24
N CYS A 49 14.03 7.20 -3.56
CA CYS A 49 13.33 6.07 -4.13
C CYS A 49 14.08 4.74 -3.90
N PHE A 50 15.41 4.74 -4.05
CA PHE A 50 16.23 3.58 -3.78
C PHE A 50 16.17 3.15 -2.31
N ALA A 51 16.25 4.07 -1.36
CA ALA A 51 16.11 3.77 0.06
C ALA A 51 14.76 3.11 0.37
N LEU A 52 13.67 3.62 -0.17
CA LEU A 52 12.32 3.11 0.10
C LEU A 52 12.04 1.78 -0.62
N TYR A 53 12.39 1.66 -1.90
CA TYR A 53 11.94 0.56 -2.76
C TYR A 53 13.09 -0.35 -3.28
N GLY A 54 14.35 -0.03 -2.98
CA GLY A 54 15.50 -0.82 -3.46
C GLY A 54 15.81 -0.66 -4.95
N SER A 55 15.19 0.31 -5.62
CA SER A 55 15.41 0.62 -7.03
C SER A 55 15.26 2.12 -7.28
N ALA A 56 15.95 2.66 -8.26
CA ALA A 56 15.90 4.08 -8.61
C ALA A 56 15.31 4.28 -10.02
N PRO A 57 14.49 5.33 -10.26
CA PRO A 57 13.72 5.52 -11.50
C PRO A 57 14.56 5.56 -12.77
N ARG A 58 15.76 6.12 -12.70
CA ARG A 58 16.66 6.27 -13.86
C ARG A 58 17.54 5.06 -14.12
N TYR A 59 17.51 4.05 -13.25
CA TYR A 59 18.41 2.90 -13.29
C TYR A 59 17.65 1.57 -13.35
N ASP A 60 16.48 1.57 -13.99
CA ASP A 60 15.67 0.36 -14.16
C ASP A 60 16.51 -0.75 -14.84
N GLY A 61 16.68 -1.85 -14.11
CA GLY A 61 17.30 -3.08 -14.60
C GLY A 61 18.77 -3.30 -14.24
N THR A 62 19.53 -2.33 -13.69
CA THR A 62 20.95 -2.58 -13.32
C THR A 62 21.35 -1.82 -12.07
N GLN A 63 21.34 -2.49 -10.91
CA GLN A 63 21.81 -1.89 -9.63
C GLN A 63 23.30 -1.51 -9.67
N ALA A 64 24.12 -2.18 -10.48
CA ALA A 64 25.55 -1.87 -10.63
C ALA A 64 25.83 -0.42 -11.09
N ARG A 65 24.88 0.23 -11.77
CA ARG A 65 25.00 1.63 -12.20
C ARG A 65 24.67 2.66 -11.10
N LEU A 66 24.21 2.22 -9.95
CA LEU A 66 23.92 3.12 -8.82
C LEU A 66 25.19 3.60 -8.13
N ARG A 67 26.29 2.82 -8.22
CA ARG A 67 27.59 3.24 -7.70
C ARG A 67 28.11 4.44 -8.50
N SER A 68 28.70 5.38 -7.78
CA SER A 68 29.36 6.54 -8.39
C SER A 68 30.65 6.13 -9.11
N ASP A 69 30.78 6.49 -10.38
CA ASP A 69 32.01 6.31 -11.16
C ASP A 69 33.16 7.18 -10.62
N HIS A 70 32.85 8.18 -9.81
CA HIS A 70 33.81 9.08 -9.19
C HIS A 70 34.21 8.65 -7.76
N ALA A 71 33.58 7.62 -7.22
CA ALA A 71 33.89 7.14 -5.89
C ALA A 71 35.24 6.40 -5.86
N ALA A 72 36.07 6.67 -4.84
CA ALA A 72 37.28 5.93 -4.64
C ALA A 72 37.01 4.42 -4.51
N PRO A 73 37.92 3.55 -4.94
CA PRO A 73 37.67 2.09 -4.95
C PRO A 73 37.25 1.51 -3.60
N GLY A 74 37.67 2.09 -2.48
CA GLY A 74 37.32 1.64 -1.12
C GLY A 74 36.08 2.32 -0.53
N THR A 75 35.53 3.34 -1.18
CA THR A 75 34.33 4.04 -0.68
C THR A 75 33.12 3.14 -0.76
N PRO A 76 32.34 2.96 0.30
CA PRO A 76 31.10 2.21 0.24
C PRO A 76 30.07 2.92 -0.65
N THR A 77 29.11 2.15 -1.16
CA THR A 77 27.93 2.73 -1.82
C THR A 77 26.74 2.51 -0.94
N SER A 78 26.21 3.58 -0.36
CA SER A 78 25.10 3.48 0.58
C SER A 78 24.19 4.70 0.54
N VAL A 79 22.92 4.46 0.87
CA VAL A 79 21.91 5.49 1.10
C VAL A 79 21.24 5.23 2.43
N THR A 80 21.22 6.24 3.29
CA THR A 80 20.48 6.23 4.56
C THR A 80 19.37 7.26 4.49
N LEU A 81 18.14 6.85 4.78
CA LEU A 81 16.97 7.71 4.79
C LEU A 81 16.28 7.63 6.15
N GLU A 82 16.11 8.77 6.81
CA GLU A 82 15.27 8.91 7.98
C GLU A 82 13.96 9.59 7.61
N LEU A 83 12.85 8.99 8.06
CA LEU A 83 11.52 9.47 7.74
C LEU A 83 10.54 9.19 8.88
N THR A 84 9.47 10.00 8.97
CA THR A 84 8.34 9.77 9.87
C THR A 84 7.10 9.40 9.07
N VAL A 85 6.42 8.33 9.49
CA VAL A 85 5.11 7.93 8.94
C VAL A 85 4.14 7.76 10.11
N GLY A 86 3.08 8.56 10.14
CA GLY A 86 2.23 8.66 11.32
C GLY A 86 3.00 9.24 12.49
N THR A 87 3.09 8.49 13.58
CA THR A 87 3.83 8.85 14.82
C THR A 87 5.21 8.19 14.89
N ASP A 88 5.49 7.22 14.03
CA ASP A 88 6.71 6.41 14.09
C ASP A 88 7.81 7.01 13.20
N ARG A 89 9.02 7.07 13.74
CA ARG A 89 10.23 7.47 13.02
C ARG A 89 11.02 6.22 12.61
N TRP A 90 11.44 6.19 11.36
CA TRP A 90 12.09 5.07 10.71
C TRP A 90 13.43 5.48 10.11
N ARG A 91 14.41 4.58 10.13
CA ARG A 91 15.68 4.70 9.41
C ARG A 91 15.85 3.48 8.52
N VAL A 92 16.05 3.74 7.24
CA VAL A 92 16.33 2.73 6.22
C VAL A 92 17.74 2.96 5.71
N VAL A 93 18.58 1.93 5.74
CA VAL A 93 19.90 1.95 5.11
C VAL A 93 19.89 0.93 4.00
N ARG A 94 20.33 1.31 2.81
CA ARG A 94 20.49 0.39 1.67
C ARG A 94 21.81 0.59 0.96
N SER A 95 22.40 -0.55 0.55
CA SER A 95 23.52 -0.61 -0.36
C SER A 95 23.11 -1.42 -1.59
N PRO A 96 23.34 -0.94 -2.82
CA PRO A 96 23.16 -1.75 -4.02
C PRO A 96 24.25 -2.83 -4.10
N GLU A 97 24.08 -3.75 -5.00
CA GLU A 97 25.17 -4.65 -5.41
C GLU A 97 26.20 -3.87 -6.23
N TYR A 98 27.49 -4.00 -5.91
CA TYR A 98 28.56 -3.35 -6.64
C TYR A 98 29.89 -4.10 -6.50
N ASP A 99 30.81 -3.87 -7.44
CA ASP A 99 32.16 -4.42 -7.40
C ASP A 99 33.10 -3.51 -6.62
N ARG A 100 33.91 -4.08 -5.73
CA ARG A 100 34.98 -3.39 -4.99
C ARG A 100 36.29 -4.16 -5.05
N PRO A 101 37.42 -3.50 -4.83
CA PRO A 101 38.69 -4.18 -4.71
C PRO A 101 38.68 -5.21 -3.57
N LYS A 102 39.35 -6.32 -3.75
CA LYS A 102 39.58 -7.29 -2.68
C LYS A 102 40.39 -6.65 -1.55
N ARG A 103 40.07 -7.01 -0.31
CA ARG A 103 40.86 -6.58 0.86
C ARG A 103 42.23 -7.23 0.93
N ARG A 104 42.40 -8.41 0.31
CA ARG A 104 43.68 -9.16 0.21
C ARG A 104 43.79 -9.72 -1.19
N GLY A 105 44.97 -9.57 -1.81
CA GLY A 105 45.25 -9.98 -3.19
C GLY A 105 44.70 -9.03 -4.26
N ASP A 106 45.01 -9.28 -5.50
CA ASP A 106 44.57 -8.47 -6.64
C ASP A 106 43.16 -8.84 -7.13
N GLY A 107 42.52 -7.92 -7.81
CA GLY A 107 41.23 -8.08 -8.48
C GLY A 107 40.08 -7.49 -7.67
N VAL A 108 38.85 -7.76 -8.14
CA VAL A 108 37.59 -7.25 -7.60
C VAL A 108 36.80 -8.36 -6.91
N THR A 109 35.94 -7.98 -6.00
CA THR A 109 34.95 -8.85 -5.37
C THR A 109 33.60 -8.13 -5.40
N ARG A 110 32.56 -8.90 -5.63
CA ARG A 110 31.18 -8.38 -5.63
C ARG A 110 30.70 -8.23 -4.19
N GLU A 111 30.30 -7.00 -3.85
CA GLU A 111 29.59 -6.72 -2.60
C GLU A 111 28.10 -6.93 -2.85
N PRO A 112 27.42 -7.82 -2.10
CA PRO A 112 26.01 -8.08 -2.31
C PRO A 112 25.17 -6.87 -1.88
N GLN A 113 23.94 -6.77 -2.41
CA GLN A 113 22.97 -5.80 -1.91
C GLN A 113 22.67 -6.03 -0.43
N ALA A 114 22.54 -4.95 0.32
CA ALA A 114 22.19 -4.99 1.73
C ALA A 114 21.09 -3.98 2.06
N ALA A 115 20.29 -4.28 3.08
CA ALA A 115 19.32 -3.34 3.61
C ALA A 115 19.09 -3.58 5.08
N THR A 116 18.87 -2.50 5.84
CA THR A 116 18.39 -2.55 7.23
C THR A 116 17.25 -1.57 7.41
N LEU A 117 16.34 -1.92 8.31
CA LEU A 117 15.24 -1.08 8.76
C LEU A 117 15.29 -0.99 10.27
N GLU A 118 15.24 0.21 10.79
CA GLU A 118 15.24 0.51 12.21
C GLU A 118 14.07 1.43 12.54
N ARG A 119 13.51 1.29 13.73
CA ARG A 119 12.50 2.17 14.30
C ARG A 119 13.07 2.93 15.48
N TRP A 120 12.75 4.18 15.59
CA TRP A 120 13.11 4.98 16.76
C TRP A 120 12.24 4.60 17.94
N ASP A 121 12.89 4.28 19.06
CA ASP A 121 12.25 4.04 20.35
C ASP A 121 12.86 4.98 21.39
N PRO A 122 12.10 5.97 21.90
CA PRO A 122 12.59 6.87 22.95
C PRO A 122 13.04 6.16 24.23
N ALA A 123 12.43 5.00 24.55
CA ALA A 123 12.78 4.23 25.74
C ALA A 123 14.16 3.56 25.58
N ALA A 124 14.55 3.19 24.37
CA ALA A 124 15.86 2.63 24.06
C ALA A 124 16.96 3.70 23.93
N ALA A 125 16.61 4.99 23.86
CA ALA A 125 17.57 6.08 23.69
C ALA A 125 18.49 6.26 24.90
N THR A 126 18.06 5.84 26.09
CA THR A 126 18.81 5.96 27.33
C THR A 126 19.79 4.79 27.44
N GLY A 127 21.09 5.04 27.15
CA GLY A 127 22.16 4.06 27.28
C GLY A 127 22.51 3.25 26.03
N SER A 128 21.89 3.51 24.89
CA SER A 128 22.25 2.88 23.62
C SER A 128 23.27 3.73 22.85
N ALA A 129 24.33 3.10 22.32
CA ALA A 129 25.30 3.74 21.42
C ALA A 129 24.64 4.23 20.11
N ASP A 130 23.52 3.63 19.71
CA ASP A 130 22.76 3.97 18.50
C ASP A 130 21.66 5.01 18.74
N GLY A 131 21.59 5.60 19.94
CA GLY A 131 20.73 6.74 20.24
C GLY A 131 19.23 6.44 20.13
N GLY A 132 18.80 5.20 20.42
CA GLY A 132 17.37 4.83 20.43
C GLY A 132 16.85 4.16 19.14
N TRP A 133 17.71 3.90 18.16
CA TRP A 133 17.35 3.11 17.00
C TRP A 133 17.31 1.61 17.32
N VAL A 134 16.18 0.97 17.04
CA VAL A 134 15.94 -0.46 17.28
C VAL A 134 15.77 -1.16 15.93
N GLY A 135 16.58 -2.18 15.67
CA GLY A 135 16.54 -2.97 14.44
C GLY A 135 15.23 -3.74 14.29
N VAL A 136 14.62 -3.64 13.11
CA VAL A 136 13.36 -4.32 12.74
C VAL A 136 13.62 -5.39 11.68
N ALA A 137 14.44 -5.09 10.68
CA ALA A 137 14.76 -6.00 9.57
C ALA A 137 16.20 -5.75 9.07
N ALA A 138 16.87 -6.81 8.60
CA ALA A 138 18.26 -6.76 8.17
C ALA A 138 18.53 -7.45 6.82
N ARG A 139 17.48 -7.77 6.03
CA ARG A 139 17.61 -8.32 4.68
C ARG A 139 16.75 -7.53 3.71
N PRO A 140 17.17 -7.35 2.45
CA PRO A 140 16.42 -6.55 1.46
C PRO A 140 14.94 -6.96 1.31
N VAL A 141 14.64 -8.27 1.36
CA VAL A 141 13.26 -8.80 1.25
C VAL A 141 12.46 -8.42 2.49
N ASP A 142 12.98 -8.69 3.67
CA ASP A 142 12.30 -8.39 4.94
C ASP A 142 12.04 -6.88 5.10
N VAL A 143 13.01 -6.05 4.71
CA VAL A 143 12.85 -4.58 4.71
C VAL A 143 11.72 -4.15 3.77
N ALA A 144 11.63 -4.76 2.58
CA ALA A 144 10.55 -4.45 1.64
C ALA A 144 9.17 -4.86 2.19
N GLU A 145 9.07 -6.05 2.78
CA GLU A 145 7.83 -6.55 3.40
C GLU A 145 7.35 -5.67 4.57
N HIS A 146 8.29 -5.19 5.42
CA HIS A 146 7.94 -4.29 6.53
C HIS A 146 7.60 -2.87 6.07
N LEU A 147 8.26 -2.35 5.03
CA LEU A 147 7.99 -1.01 4.51
C LEU A 147 6.68 -0.92 3.72
N ALA A 148 6.26 -1.97 3.03
CA ALA A 148 5.06 -1.96 2.20
C ALA A 148 3.79 -1.51 2.96
N PRO A 149 3.42 -2.07 4.13
CA PRO A 149 2.26 -1.61 4.90
C PRO A 149 2.43 -0.21 5.52
N ILE A 150 3.69 0.24 5.75
CA ILE A 150 4.00 1.56 6.30
C ILE A 150 3.79 2.62 5.22
N LEU A 151 4.34 2.41 4.02
CA LEU A 151 4.28 3.37 2.92
C LEU A 151 2.92 3.38 2.23
N ARG A 152 2.24 2.24 2.13
CA ARG A 152 0.93 2.04 1.50
C ARG A 152 0.85 2.44 0.02
N LEU A 153 1.99 2.67 -0.60
CA LEU A 153 2.13 3.02 -2.01
C LEU A 153 3.12 2.05 -2.64
N THR A 154 2.80 1.58 -3.83
CA THR A 154 3.79 0.88 -4.65
C THR A 154 4.84 1.88 -5.14
N ARG A 155 5.97 1.38 -5.63
CA ARG A 155 7.01 2.20 -6.24
C ARG A 155 6.45 3.07 -7.38
N GLU A 156 5.64 2.48 -8.25
CA GLU A 156 5.03 3.14 -9.40
C GLU A 156 4.11 4.27 -8.95
N GLN A 157 3.25 4.02 -7.96
CA GLN A 157 2.37 5.01 -7.37
C GLN A 157 3.14 6.16 -6.71
N PHE A 158 4.21 5.83 -5.96
CA PHE A 158 5.07 6.82 -5.33
C PHE A 158 5.72 7.74 -6.38
N LEU A 159 6.23 7.18 -7.48
CA LEU A 159 6.84 7.92 -8.57
C LEU A 159 5.85 8.80 -9.35
N GLN A 160 4.59 8.39 -9.42
CA GLN A 160 3.56 9.13 -10.13
C GLN A 160 2.98 10.30 -9.33
N VAL A 161 2.91 10.17 -8.01
CA VAL A 161 2.16 11.09 -7.14
C VAL A 161 3.07 11.91 -6.23
N ILE A 162 4.07 11.29 -5.60
CA ILE A 162 4.92 11.93 -4.59
C ILE A 162 6.19 12.47 -5.25
N LEU A 163 6.87 11.61 -5.99
CA LEU A 163 8.13 11.93 -6.62
C LEU A 163 7.86 12.23 -8.10
N LEU A 164 7.21 13.34 -8.39
CA LEU A 164 6.84 13.77 -9.74
C LEU A 164 8.07 13.91 -10.65
N ALA A 165 8.71 12.77 -10.94
CA ALA A 165 9.85 12.70 -11.83
C ALA A 165 9.46 13.29 -13.19
N GLN A 166 10.41 13.98 -13.81
CA GLN A 166 10.20 14.70 -15.07
C GLN A 166 9.48 13.81 -16.11
N GLY A 167 8.30 14.23 -16.55
CA GLY A 167 7.43 13.52 -17.50
C GLY A 167 6.34 12.63 -16.89
N ARG A 168 6.48 12.10 -15.68
CA ARG A 168 5.50 11.18 -15.09
C ARG A 168 4.21 11.87 -14.59
N PHE A 169 4.27 13.15 -14.28
CA PHE A 169 3.07 13.93 -13.98
C PHE A 169 2.10 14.00 -15.17
N GLN A 170 2.63 14.03 -16.39
CA GLN A 170 1.78 13.99 -17.59
C GLN A 170 1.08 12.63 -17.74
N GLU A 171 1.73 11.53 -17.34
CA GLU A 171 1.11 10.19 -17.34
C GLU A 171 -0.07 10.15 -16.37
N PHE A 172 0.09 10.70 -15.15
CA PHE A 172 -1.01 10.81 -14.19
C PHE A 172 -2.17 11.66 -14.74
N LEU A 173 -1.89 12.80 -15.38
CA LEU A 173 -2.93 13.64 -15.97
C LEU A 173 -3.66 12.97 -17.14
N LYS A 174 -2.96 12.13 -17.90
CA LYS A 174 -3.50 11.40 -19.06
C LYS A 174 -4.13 10.05 -18.66
N ALA A 175 -3.88 9.57 -17.45
CA ALA A 175 -4.42 8.31 -16.95
C ALA A 175 -5.96 8.32 -16.96
N ARG A 176 -6.58 7.17 -17.17
CA ARG A 176 -8.03 7.01 -17.11
C ARG A 176 -8.56 7.32 -15.72
N SER A 177 -9.82 7.74 -15.65
CA SER A 177 -10.44 8.15 -14.38
C SER A 177 -10.41 7.04 -13.31
N GLU A 178 -10.54 5.79 -13.72
CA GLU A 178 -10.44 4.63 -12.81
C GLU A 178 -9.05 4.44 -12.22
N GLU A 179 -8.00 4.57 -13.06
CA GLU A 179 -6.60 4.47 -12.62
C GLU A 179 -6.26 5.61 -11.65
N ARG A 180 -6.69 6.84 -11.99
CA ARG A 180 -6.52 8.00 -11.09
C ARG A 180 -7.25 7.82 -9.77
N LEU A 181 -8.48 7.27 -9.80
CA LEU A 181 -9.27 7.02 -8.60
C LEU A 181 -8.58 6.00 -7.69
N GLY A 182 -8.01 4.92 -8.25
CA GLY A 182 -7.22 3.94 -7.50
C GLY A 182 -6.01 4.57 -6.80
N LEU A 183 -5.25 5.39 -7.51
CA LEU A 183 -4.11 6.12 -6.95
C LEU A 183 -4.51 7.10 -5.84
N LEU A 184 -5.57 7.86 -6.04
CA LEU A 184 -6.08 8.80 -5.04
C LEU A 184 -6.62 8.08 -3.81
N ARG A 185 -7.31 6.94 -3.96
CA ARG A 185 -7.78 6.11 -2.84
C ARG A 185 -6.63 5.60 -1.99
N ALA A 186 -5.56 5.10 -2.61
CA ALA A 186 -4.36 4.67 -1.91
C ALA A 186 -3.68 5.83 -1.17
N LEU A 187 -3.51 6.98 -1.84
CA LEU A 187 -2.87 8.16 -1.28
C LEU A 187 -3.60 8.74 -0.08
N PHE A 188 -4.93 8.85 -0.17
CA PHE A 188 -5.77 9.41 0.90
C PHE A 188 -6.24 8.37 1.91
N GLY A 189 -5.87 7.09 1.76
CA GLY A 189 -6.26 6.01 2.67
C GLY A 189 -7.76 5.74 2.67
N THR A 190 -8.46 6.06 1.58
CA THR A 190 -9.93 5.91 1.47
C THR A 190 -10.37 4.51 1.02
N GLU A 191 -9.45 3.57 0.84
CA GLU A 191 -9.75 2.18 0.46
C GLU A 191 -10.70 1.48 1.44
N ARG A 192 -10.62 1.84 2.73
CA ARG A 192 -11.53 1.33 3.76
C ARG A 192 -13.00 1.62 3.46
N PHE A 193 -13.29 2.79 2.90
CA PHE A 193 -14.66 3.18 2.53
C PHE A 193 -15.14 2.42 1.30
N ALA A 194 -14.27 2.21 0.30
CA ALA A 194 -14.61 1.40 -0.86
C ALA A 194 -14.88 -0.07 -0.49
N ARG A 195 -14.12 -0.64 0.46
CA ARG A 195 -14.39 -1.99 0.99
C ARG A 195 -15.70 -2.05 1.75
N PHE A 196 -16.00 -1.04 2.57
CA PHE A 196 -17.26 -0.96 3.29
C PHE A 196 -18.44 -0.86 2.32
N GLU A 197 -18.36 0.00 1.30
CA GLU A 197 -19.37 0.13 0.25
C GLU A 197 -19.62 -1.20 -0.46
N ALA A 198 -18.57 -1.90 -0.87
CA ALA A 198 -18.67 -3.21 -1.50
C ALA A 198 -19.32 -4.26 -0.58
N GLU A 199 -18.97 -4.27 0.71
CA GLU A 199 -19.55 -5.20 1.70
C GLU A 199 -21.04 -4.93 1.93
N VAL A 200 -21.44 -3.65 2.02
CA VAL A 200 -22.84 -3.27 2.16
C VAL A 200 -23.64 -3.66 0.92
N ALA A 201 -23.11 -3.42 -0.27
CA ALA A 201 -23.75 -3.80 -1.53
C ALA A 201 -23.95 -5.33 -1.62
N GLU A 202 -22.97 -6.13 -1.25
CA GLU A 202 -23.07 -7.59 -1.28
C GLU A 202 -24.08 -8.11 -0.23
N ARG A 203 -24.11 -7.50 0.96
CA ARG A 203 -25.12 -7.82 1.97
C ARG A 203 -26.53 -7.48 1.50
N ALA A 204 -26.72 -6.31 0.87
CA ALA A 204 -27.99 -5.90 0.30
C ALA A 204 -28.46 -6.92 -0.74
N LYS A 205 -27.62 -7.28 -1.70
CA LYS A 205 -27.90 -8.30 -2.71
C LYS A 205 -28.29 -9.67 -2.11
N THR A 206 -27.56 -10.11 -1.10
CA THR A 206 -27.85 -11.36 -0.40
C THR A 206 -29.22 -11.30 0.29
N LEU A 207 -29.55 -10.19 0.94
CA LEU A 207 -30.84 -10.00 1.58
C LEU A 207 -31.99 -9.97 0.55
N GLU A 208 -31.80 -9.26 -0.57
CA GLU A 208 -32.78 -9.23 -1.67
C GLU A 208 -33.06 -10.64 -2.24
N GLN A 209 -32.02 -11.44 -2.44
CA GLN A 209 -32.16 -12.84 -2.89
C GLN A 209 -32.90 -13.69 -1.86
N ARG A 210 -32.60 -13.54 -0.55
CA ARG A 210 -33.28 -14.25 0.51
C ARG A 210 -34.75 -13.87 0.64
N VAL A 211 -35.04 -12.57 0.56
CA VAL A 211 -36.44 -12.06 0.56
C VAL A 211 -37.17 -12.56 -0.67
N GLY A 212 -36.59 -12.42 -1.86
CA GLY A 212 -37.17 -12.91 -3.11
C GLY A 212 -37.46 -14.41 -3.05
N GLY A 213 -36.55 -15.22 -2.53
CA GLY A 213 -36.77 -16.66 -2.35
C GLY A 213 -37.91 -16.98 -1.38
N ARG A 214 -38.01 -16.24 -0.27
CA ARG A 214 -39.12 -16.43 0.69
C ARG A 214 -40.46 -16.01 0.11
N VAL A 215 -40.51 -14.90 -0.62
CA VAL A 215 -41.72 -14.46 -1.28
C VAL A 215 -42.19 -15.48 -2.35
N ALA A 216 -41.24 -16.02 -3.13
CA ALA A 216 -41.56 -17.06 -4.11
C ALA A 216 -42.08 -18.34 -3.45
N ALA A 217 -41.47 -18.78 -2.35
CA ALA A 217 -41.94 -19.93 -1.60
C ALA A 217 -43.34 -19.70 -1.00
N LEU A 218 -43.57 -18.53 -0.40
CA LEU A 218 -44.87 -18.17 0.15
C LEU A 218 -45.96 -18.16 -0.95
N ARG A 219 -45.67 -17.60 -2.13
CA ARG A 219 -46.59 -17.62 -3.26
C ARG A 219 -46.91 -19.05 -3.69
N ALA A 220 -45.91 -19.93 -3.83
CA ALA A 220 -46.13 -21.32 -4.19
C ALA A 220 -46.99 -22.08 -3.17
N ASP A 221 -46.81 -21.82 -1.87
CA ASP A 221 -47.62 -22.40 -0.81
C ASP A 221 -49.06 -21.82 -0.80
N THR A 222 -49.22 -20.51 -1.07
CA THR A 222 -50.52 -19.89 -1.22
C THR A 222 -51.29 -20.45 -2.43
N ASP A 223 -50.64 -20.59 -3.58
CA ASP A 223 -51.24 -21.19 -4.78
C ASP A 223 -51.67 -22.65 -4.51
N ARG A 224 -50.88 -23.42 -3.78
CA ARG A 224 -51.20 -24.79 -3.40
C ARG A 224 -52.39 -24.87 -2.48
N LEU A 225 -52.49 -23.98 -1.46
CA LEU A 225 -53.64 -23.88 -0.56
C LEU A 225 -54.91 -23.47 -1.32
N ALA A 226 -54.81 -22.51 -2.24
CA ALA A 226 -55.93 -22.06 -3.09
C ALA A 226 -56.47 -23.20 -3.97
N ALA A 227 -55.60 -23.99 -4.54
CA ALA A 227 -55.97 -25.16 -5.35
C ALA A 227 -56.69 -26.23 -4.51
N LEU A 228 -56.25 -26.45 -3.26
CA LEU A 228 -56.89 -27.41 -2.32
C LEU A 228 -58.25 -26.86 -1.81
N ALA A 229 -58.39 -25.58 -1.62
CA ALA A 229 -59.66 -24.94 -1.22
C ALA A 229 -60.66 -24.74 -2.36
N GLY A 230 -60.22 -24.87 -3.62
CA GLY A 230 -61.08 -24.60 -4.78
C GLY A 230 -61.37 -23.09 -4.98
N GLU A 231 -60.52 -22.22 -4.49
CA GLU A 231 -60.65 -20.77 -4.54
C GLU A 231 -59.46 -20.13 -5.27
N GLU A 232 -59.65 -18.94 -5.87
CA GLU A 232 -58.55 -18.16 -6.38
C GLU A 232 -57.89 -17.35 -5.25
N PRO A 233 -56.50 -17.35 -5.14
CA PRO A 233 -55.86 -16.55 -4.16
C PRO A 233 -56.00 -15.08 -4.48
N PRO A 234 -56.15 -14.17 -3.47
CA PRO A 234 -56.20 -12.75 -3.71
C PRO A 234 -54.89 -12.25 -4.31
N ALA A 235 -54.99 -11.22 -5.18
CA ALA A 235 -53.81 -10.69 -5.90
C ALA A 235 -52.67 -10.25 -4.97
N ASP A 236 -53.04 -9.71 -3.78
CA ASP A 236 -52.15 -9.42 -2.64
C ASP A 236 -52.42 -10.47 -1.55
N ALA A 237 -51.86 -11.69 -1.72
CA ALA A 237 -52.08 -12.76 -0.75
C ALA A 237 -51.45 -12.35 0.63
N GLU A 238 -52.28 -11.77 1.47
CA GLU A 238 -51.91 -11.46 2.84
C GLU A 238 -51.66 -12.77 3.61
N ALA A 239 -50.69 -12.73 4.51
CA ALA A 239 -50.39 -13.89 5.36
C ALA A 239 -51.60 -14.36 6.16
N SER A 240 -52.54 -13.47 6.46
CA SER A 240 -53.82 -13.75 7.12
C SER A 240 -54.71 -14.68 6.30
N TRP A 241 -54.86 -14.47 4.98
CA TRP A 241 -55.67 -15.35 4.11
C TRP A 241 -55.13 -16.78 4.08
N ALA A 242 -53.82 -16.94 3.96
CA ALA A 242 -53.19 -18.28 3.95
C ALA A 242 -53.34 -19.00 5.30
N ALA A 243 -53.24 -18.27 6.42
CA ALA A 243 -53.43 -18.81 7.76
C ALA A 243 -54.88 -19.27 7.99
N ASP A 244 -55.84 -18.47 7.57
CA ASP A 244 -57.28 -18.80 7.72
C ASP A 244 -57.67 -20.01 6.90
N ARG A 245 -57.15 -20.16 5.71
CA ARG A 245 -57.40 -21.33 4.83
C ARG A 245 -56.68 -22.60 5.33
N ALA A 246 -55.48 -22.45 5.86
CA ALA A 246 -54.79 -23.57 6.47
C ALA A 246 -55.53 -24.11 7.72
N ALA A 247 -56.08 -23.23 8.53
CA ALA A 247 -56.89 -23.60 9.69
C ALA A 247 -58.21 -24.28 9.27
N GLY A 248 -58.88 -23.76 8.23
CA GLY A 248 -60.11 -24.36 7.67
C GLY A 248 -59.91 -25.74 7.11
N LEU A 249 -58.82 -25.98 6.39
CA LEU A 249 -58.47 -27.31 5.86
C LEU A 249 -58.09 -28.31 6.96
N ALA A 250 -57.44 -27.88 8.01
CA ALA A 250 -57.11 -28.73 9.18
C ALA A 250 -58.40 -29.19 9.88
N THR A 251 -59.40 -28.31 10.09
CA THR A 251 -60.67 -28.69 10.67
C THR A 251 -61.49 -29.66 9.83
N VAL A 252 -61.43 -29.57 8.49
CA VAL A 252 -62.07 -30.50 7.58
C VAL A 252 -61.36 -31.87 7.59
N ALA A 253 -60.04 -31.90 7.67
CA ALA A 253 -59.25 -33.12 7.75
C ALA A 253 -59.53 -33.89 9.08
N ASP A 254 -59.64 -33.15 10.19
CA ASP A 254 -59.96 -33.73 11.49
C ASP A 254 -61.42 -34.31 11.52
N ALA A 255 -62.36 -33.62 10.87
CA ALA A 255 -63.73 -34.11 10.76
C ALA A 255 -63.93 -35.27 9.81
N ALA A 256 -63.00 -35.49 8.85
CA ALA A 256 -63.04 -36.60 7.91
C ALA A 256 -62.30 -37.86 8.43
N GLY A 257 -61.58 -37.74 9.54
CA GLY A 257 -60.81 -38.81 10.16
C GLY A 257 -61.55 -39.50 11.32
N GLU A 258 -62.77 -39.00 11.72
CA GLU A 258 -63.73 -39.62 12.60
C GLU A 258 -64.77 -40.45 11.78
#